data_fdcc3af3d1baa4da779c90ca2b8eb860
#
_entry.id   fdcc3af3d1baa4da779c90ca2b8eb860
#
_cell.length_a   1.000
_cell.length_b   1.000
_cell.length_c   1.000
_cell.angle_alpha   90.00
_cell.angle_beta   90.00
_cell.angle_gamma   90.00
#
_symmetry.space_group_name_H-M   'P 1'
#
loop_
_entity.id
_entity.type
_entity.pdbx_description
1 polymer ?
#
loop_
_entity_poly.entity_id
_entity_poly.type
_entity_poly.pdbx_seq_one_letter_code
_entity_poly.pdbx_strand_id
1 'polypeptide(L)'
;LKEDTFTMKFITLFRTIIASSFILIFTNHIQSQDGELVFEEVIVTAEKRDESLQSVSQAVTAITDSEISAKNITSFVDLSTIVPGVTVAKNEGYKTIISIRGVGNETNQNAIAAPSVAYHMDGIFIASPFSLQTDFIDVQRIEVLRGPQGTLFGQNSTGGAINVISNKPTTEELFTKADITYGDYGMKQLRSSSNIPISNNVSTKLSLSAMTREGFTENLATGQDLDDAHNLSFRTDWMVDINDTTSLRIFGQYSSVDRNGAAIRGIDDPSPGMRKLSQNTISKQELTSSVVAMIFETDLGYASLKILASSQEDDISVTRDNDRHNFGDPVLSIPGLGAGATYQQAEFRPETSLVETTTFEVNLISNEPAMDGKLDWTVGAFYMDHEIENVIRGYRDDDLDGVFKYVCDASFADPSYCYDHDYGIPGRFDIFGPAADVDFFTDAFPYRESLSVYAQTTYSFSDTFRLVSGLRYSEDTFGTDVTNFLNTETFVAEGTTAVSYTHLRAHETRPY
;
A
#
# COMPACT_ATOMS: atom_id res chain seq x y z
N LEU A 1 16.74 7.72 -23.30
CA LEU A 1 18.22 7.89 -23.31
C LEU A 1 18.75 8.85 -22.23
N LYS A 2 17.89 9.54 -21.44
CA LYS A 2 18.30 10.38 -20.30
C LYS A 2 18.01 9.74 -18.92
N GLU A 3 17.03 8.83 -18.84
CA GLU A 3 16.66 8.12 -17.60
C GLU A 3 17.66 7.02 -17.22
N ASP A 4 18.21 6.29 -18.18
CA ASP A 4 19.20 5.23 -17.93
C ASP A 4 20.48 5.73 -17.25
N THR A 5 20.79 7.03 -17.39
CA THR A 5 22.03 7.60 -16.85
C THR A 5 21.92 7.96 -15.37
N PHE A 6 20.73 8.25 -14.86
CA PHE A 6 20.51 8.58 -13.45
C PHE A 6 20.45 7.31 -12.60
N THR A 7 19.72 6.31 -13.06
CA THR A 7 19.61 4.99 -12.40
C THR A 7 20.97 4.27 -12.34
N MET A 8 21.75 4.31 -13.43
CA MET A 8 23.08 3.70 -13.46
C MET A 8 24.09 4.43 -12.56
N LYS A 9 23.99 5.76 -12.41
CA LYS A 9 24.85 6.53 -11.49
C LYS A 9 24.47 6.28 -10.03
N PHE A 10 23.18 6.11 -9.71
CA PHE A 10 22.71 5.80 -8.38
C PHE A 10 23.14 4.39 -7.95
N ILE A 11 23.02 3.40 -8.83
CA ILE A 11 23.48 2.02 -8.59
C ILE A 11 25.01 1.97 -8.37
N THR A 12 25.78 2.75 -9.11
CA THR A 12 27.26 2.79 -8.97
C THR A 12 27.69 3.48 -7.67
N LEU A 13 27.02 4.57 -7.28
CA LEU A 13 27.25 5.24 -6.00
C LEU A 13 26.90 4.33 -4.82
N PHE A 14 25.81 3.59 -4.96
CA PHE A 14 25.31 2.65 -3.96
C PHE A 14 26.26 1.45 -3.76
N ARG A 15 26.84 0.91 -4.84
CA ARG A 15 27.87 -0.15 -4.78
C ARG A 15 29.13 0.31 -4.04
N THR A 16 29.51 1.56 -4.16
CA THR A 16 30.70 2.12 -3.50
C THR A 16 30.45 2.34 -1.99
N ILE A 17 29.23 2.75 -1.60
CA ILE A 17 28.85 2.95 -0.20
C ILE A 17 28.75 1.60 0.53
N ILE A 18 28.18 0.55 -0.10
CA ILE A 18 28.09 -0.80 0.47
C ILE A 18 29.48 -1.39 0.69
N ALA A 19 30.41 -1.23 -0.25
CA ALA A 19 31.78 -1.74 -0.12
C ALA A 19 32.55 -1.06 1.02
N SER A 20 32.30 0.20 1.30
CA SER A 20 32.98 0.95 2.38
C SER A 20 32.42 0.62 3.78
N SER A 21 31.13 0.27 3.88
CA SER A 21 30.48 -0.09 5.14
C SER A 21 30.82 -1.50 5.62
N PHE A 22 31.19 -2.40 4.70
CA PHE A 22 31.51 -3.81 5.05
C PHE A 22 32.85 -4.00 5.75
N ILE A 23 33.77 -3.03 5.69
CA ILE A 23 35.13 -3.14 6.28
C ILE A 23 35.15 -2.79 7.78
N LEU A 24 34.11 -2.16 8.32
CA LEU A 24 34.07 -1.70 9.73
C LEU A 24 33.36 -2.68 10.71
N ILE A 25 32.86 -3.83 10.27
CA ILE A 25 31.91 -4.67 11.07
C ILE A 25 32.59 -5.83 11.82
N PHE A 26 33.89 -6.09 11.68
CA PHE A 26 34.50 -7.32 12.24
C PHE A 26 35.27 -7.16 13.56
N THR A 27 34.83 -6.31 14.47
CA THR A 27 35.34 -6.38 15.84
C THR A 27 34.26 -6.05 16.87
N ASN A 28 33.37 -7.00 17.20
CA ASN A 28 32.65 -6.92 18.45
C ASN A 28 32.29 -8.30 19.00
N HIS A 29 32.46 -8.43 20.30
CA HIS A 29 32.42 -9.60 21.14
C HIS A 29 31.04 -10.26 21.17
N ILE A 30 31.06 -11.61 21.10
CA ILE A 30 29.90 -12.44 21.46
C ILE A 30 29.77 -12.40 22.98
N GLN A 31 28.78 -11.74 23.49
CA GLN A 31 28.39 -11.77 24.90
C GLN A 31 27.19 -12.72 25.03
N SER A 32 27.39 -13.84 25.70
CA SER A 32 26.32 -14.76 26.09
C SER A 32 25.46 -14.11 27.15
N GLN A 33 24.19 -13.85 26.85
CA GLN A 33 23.20 -13.42 27.85
C GLN A 33 22.52 -14.68 28.43
N ASP A 34 22.77 -14.95 29.69
CA ASP A 34 21.92 -15.83 30.51
C ASP A 34 20.61 -15.02 30.82
N GLY A 35 19.57 -15.33 30.05
CA GLY A 35 18.27 -14.64 30.21
C GLY A 35 17.45 -15.24 31.34
N GLU A 36 17.35 -14.52 32.46
CA GLU A 36 16.20 -14.64 33.35
C GLU A 36 14.94 -14.30 32.55
N LEU A 37 13.88 -15.12 32.59
CA LEU A 37 12.60 -14.86 31.96
C LEU A 37 11.90 -13.69 32.69
N VAL A 38 12.31 -12.49 32.36
CA VAL A 38 11.54 -11.28 32.72
C VAL A 38 10.35 -11.25 31.74
N PHE A 39 9.14 -11.39 32.23
CA PHE A 39 7.93 -11.10 31.43
C PHE A 39 7.95 -9.60 31.13
N GLU A 40 8.39 -9.26 29.94
CA GLU A 40 8.37 -7.89 29.47
C GLU A 40 6.92 -7.45 29.28
N GLU A 41 6.52 -6.39 29.98
CA GLU A 41 5.20 -5.83 29.82
C GLU A 41 5.04 -5.26 28.41
N VAL A 42 4.06 -5.77 27.67
CA VAL A 42 3.81 -5.32 26.30
C VAL A 42 3.03 -4.00 26.35
N ILE A 43 3.69 -2.93 25.94
CA ILE A 43 3.08 -1.60 25.80
C ILE A 43 2.51 -1.44 24.40
N VAL A 44 1.31 -0.90 24.27
CA VAL A 44 0.61 -0.62 23.02
C VAL A 44 0.11 0.82 22.97
N THR A 45 -0.16 1.33 21.76
CA THR A 45 -0.66 2.68 21.51
C THR A 45 -2.11 2.69 21.01
N ALA A 46 -2.88 1.69 21.38
CA ALA A 46 -4.25 1.46 20.90
C ALA A 46 -5.23 2.60 21.19
N GLU A 47 -5.02 3.36 22.26
CA GLU A 47 -5.83 4.52 22.61
C GLU A 47 -5.09 5.86 22.39
N LYS A 48 -4.12 5.87 21.45
CA LYS A 48 -3.22 7.01 21.14
C LYS A 48 -2.33 7.43 22.31
N ARG A 49 -2.26 6.61 23.37
CA ARG A 49 -1.37 6.72 24.52
C ARG A 49 -0.65 5.40 24.76
N ASP A 50 0.52 5.44 25.38
CA ASP A 50 1.24 4.25 25.77
C ASP A 50 0.56 3.60 26.97
N GLU A 51 0.02 2.42 26.81
CA GLU A 51 -0.68 1.66 27.86
C GLU A 51 -0.26 0.19 27.82
N SER A 52 -0.33 -0.48 28.98
CA SER A 52 -0.17 -1.93 29.03
C SER A 52 -1.25 -2.63 28.22
N LEU A 53 -0.86 -3.61 27.41
CA LEU A 53 -1.80 -4.44 26.63
C LEU A 53 -2.94 -5.02 27.51
N GLN A 54 -2.68 -5.29 28.78
CA GLN A 54 -3.67 -5.84 29.71
C GLN A 54 -4.67 -4.79 30.22
N SER A 55 -4.32 -3.51 30.17
CA SER A 55 -5.18 -2.41 30.63
C SER A 55 -6.09 -1.84 29.55
N VAL A 56 -5.79 -2.11 28.25
CA VAL A 56 -6.57 -1.60 27.12
C VAL A 56 -7.95 -2.21 27.08
N SER A 57 -8.98 -1.38 26.88
CA SER A 57 -10.37 -1.79 26.82
C SER A 57 -10.76 -2.53 25.53
N GLN A 58 -9.94 -2.43 24.51
CA GLN A 58 -10.16 -2.93 23.16
C GLN A 58 -9.51 -4.30 22.95
N ALA A 59 -10.01 -5.06 21.97
CA ALA A 59 -9.42 -6.34 21.60
C ALA A 59 -8.17 -6.12 20.72
N VAL A 60 -7.01 -5.96 21.35
CA VAL A 60 -5.72 -5.73 20.70
C VAL A 60 -4.90 -7.02 20.67
N THR A 61 -4.20 -7.24 19.57
CA THR A 61 -3.10 -8.21 19.46
C THR A 61 -1.84 -7.42 19.14
N ALA A 62 -0.85 -7.50 20.00
CA ALA A 62 0.47 -6.93 19.76
C ALA A 62 1.45 -8.06 19.39
N ILE A 63 2.19 -7.88 18.31
CA ILE A 63 3.24 -8.80 17.86
C ILE A 63 4.56 -8.07 18.08
N THR A 64 5.41 -8.58 18.93
CA THR A 64 6.68 -7.95 19.34
C THR A 64 7.80 -8.18 18.32
N ASP A 65 8.91 -7.42 18.41
CA ASP A 65 10.12 -7.59 17.59
C ASP A 65 10.65 -9.03 17.67
N SER A 66 10.66 -9.63 18.87
CA SER A 66 11.08 -11.01 19.07
C SER A 66 10.19 -12.02 18.32
N GLU A 67 8.87 -11.82 18.32
CA GLU A 67 7.94 -12.66 17.56
C GLU A 67 8.05 -12.43 16.05
N ILE A 68 8.20 -11.16 15.61
CA ILE A 68 8.42 -10.78 14.22
C ILE A 68 9.66 -11.50 13.68
N SER A 69 10.75 -11.45 14.43
CA SER A 69 12.01 -12.12 14.07
C SER A 69 11.89 -13.64 14.11
N ALA A 70 11.33 -14.21 15.17
CA ALA A 70 11.22 -15.67 15.34
C ALA A 70 10.32 -16.34 14.30
N LYS A 71 9.27 -15.65 13.85
CA LYS A 71 8.30 -16.14 12.86
C LYS A 71 8.59 -15.65 11.44
N ASN A 72 9.68 -14.88 11.25
CA ASN A 72 10.07 -14.24 9.99
C ASN A 72 8.91 -13.49 9.32
N ILE A 73 8.26 -12.61 10.10
CA ILE A 73 7.17 -11.77 9.60
C ILE A 73 7.78 -10.63 8.79
N THR A 74 7.50 -10.59 7.50
CA THR A 74 8.12 -9.62 6.58
C THR A 74 7.12 -8.69 5.91
N SER A 75 5.85 -9.07 5.90
CA SER A 75 4.79 -8.35 5.19
C SER A 75 3.42 -8.54 5.84
N PHE A 76 2.44 -7.78 5.37
CA PHE A 76 1.05 -7.92 5.84
C PHE A 76 0.46 -9.31 5.58
N VAL A 77 0.90 -10.00 4.52
CA VAL A 77 0.40 -11.35 4.18
C VAL A 77 0.66 -12.33 5.31
N ASP A 78 1.79 -12.18 6.00
CA ASP A 78 2.19 -13.06 7.10
C ASP A 78 1.24 -12.94 8.31
N LEU A 79 0.59 -11.79 8.50
CA LEU A 79 -0.36 -11.55 9.60
C LEU A 79 -1.55 -12.50 9.56
N SER A 80 -1.96 -12.95 8.38
CA SER A 80 -3.08 -13.90 8.22
C SER A 80 -2.83 -15.25 8.91
N THR A 81 -1.57 -15.63 9.08
CA THR A 81 -1.18 -16.89 9.71
C THR A 81 -1.00 -16.78 11.22
N ILE A 82 -0.92 -15.56 11.75
CA ILE A 82 -0.48 -15.30 13.12
C ILE A 82 -1.61 -14.67 13.96
N VAL A 83 -2.40 -13.77 13.35
CA VAL A 83 -3.44 -13.03 14.06
C VAL A 83 -4.81 -13.66 13.80
N PRO A 84 -5.44 -14.26 14.82
CA PRO A 84 -6.77 -14.85 14.64
C PRO A 84 -7.81 -13.84 14.15
N GLY A 85 -8.53 -14.21 13.08
CA GLY A 85 -9.57 -13.38 12.49
C GLY A 85 -9.07 -12.30 11.54
N VAL A 86 -7.76 -12.23 11.27
CA VAL A 86 -7.19 -11.43 10.18
C VAL A 86 -7.04 -12.31 8.95
N THR A 87 -7.53 -11.83 7.82
CA THR A 87 -7.31 -12.45 6.51
C THR A 87 -6.66 -11.41 5.60
N VAL A 88 -5.60 -11.79 4.93
CA VAL A 88 -4.94 -10.96 3.94
C VAL A 88 -4.99 -11.70 2.61
N ALA A 89 -5.57 -11.08 1.62
CA ALA A 89 -5.67 -11.58 0.26
C ALA A 89 -4.97 -10.64 -0.70
N LYS A 90 -4.38 -11.20 -1.74
CA LYS A 90 -3.90 -10.44 -2.88
C LYS A 90 -4.94 -10.55 -3.99
N ASN A 91 -5.51 -9.41 -4.35
CA ASN A 91 -6.42 -9.35 -5.45
C ASN A 91 -5.66 -9.03 -6.74
N GLU A 92 -5.87 -9.86 -7.74
CA GLU A 92 -5.17 -9.77 -9.02
C GLU A 92 -3.64 -9.64 -8.89
N GLY A 93 -3.10 -10.00 -7.71
CA GLY A 93 -1.68 -9.98 -7.38
C GLY A 93 -1.11 -8.64 -6.95
N TYR A 94 -1.75 -7.53 -7.28
CA TYR A 94 -1.21 -6.18 -7.07
C TYR A 94 -1.98 -5.31 -6.08
N LYS A 95 -3.12 -5.76 -5.56
CA LYS A 95 -3.86 -5.08 -4.47
C LYS A 95 -3.86 -5.97 -3.24
N THR A 96 -3.42 -5.45 -2.10
CA THR A 96 -3.50 -6.16 -0.83
C THR A 96 -4.77 -5.75 -0.10
N ILE A 97 -5.60 -6.73 0.20
CA ILE A 97 -6.86 -6.57 0.90
C ILE A 97 -6.74 -7.19 2.28
N ILE A 98 -7.04 -6.41 3.31
CA ILE A 98 -7.04 -6.87 4.69
C ILE A 98 -8.49 -6.90 5.18
N SER A 99 -8.91 -8.02 5.77
CA SER A 99 -10.16 -8.11 6.51
C SER A 99 -9.93 -8.58 7.93
N ILE A 100 -10.70 -8.03 8.86
CA ILE A 100 -10.69 -8.41 10.28
C ILE A 100 -12.08 -8.89 10.66
N ARG A 101 -12.18 -10.14 11.14
CA ARG A 101 -13.46 -10.80 11.48
C ARG A 101 -14.47 -10.79 10.31
N GLY A 102 -13.97 -10.93 9.09
CA GLY A 102 -14.78 -10.92 7.87
C GLY A 102 -15.21 -9.52 7.40
N VAL A 103 -14.80 -8.45 8.07
CA VAL A 103 -15.03 -7.08 7.61
C VAL A 103 -13.82 -6.63 6.82
N GLY A 104 -13.97 -6.51 5.52
CA GLY A 104 -12.95 -6.09 4.55
C GLY A 104 -13.66 -5.53 3.32
N ASN A 105 -12.92 -4.81 2.48
CA ASN A 105 -13.43 -4.34 1.20
C ASN A 105 -12.72 -5.10 0.08
N GLU A 106 -13.49 -5.92 -0.63
CA GLU A 106 -13.00 -6.76 -1.73
C GLU A 106 -13.28 -6.17 -3.12
N THR A 107 -13.68 -4.90 -3.19
CA THR A 107 -13.99 -4.27 -4.48
C THR A 107 -12.72 -4.08 -5.30
N ASN A 108 -12.58 -4.96 -6.25
CA ASN A 108 -11.39 -5.30 -6.99
C ASN A 108 -10.93 -4.28 -8.02
N GLN A 109 -11.81 -3.42 -8.46
CA GLN A 109 -11.60 -2.66 -9.69
C GLN A 109 -11.67 -1.16 -9.45
N ASN A 110 -11.69 -0.74 -8.20
CA ASN A 110 -11.93 0.64 -7.90
C ASN A 110 -10.82 1.18 -6.99
N ALA A 111 -9.92 1.97 -7.54
CA ALA A 111 -8.97 2.77 -6.78
C ALA A 111 -9.69 3.70 -5.76
N ILE A 112 -10.98 3.97 -6.02
CA ILE A 112 -11.86 4.81 -5.20
C ILE A 112 -12.35 4.09 -3.94
N ALA A 113 -12.36 2.77 -3.92
CA ALA A 113 -12.94 2.01 -2.81
C ALA A 113 -12.02 2.04 -1.58
N ALA A 114 -12.42 2.79 -0.57
CA ALA A 114 -11.71 2.87 0.69
C ALA A 114 -11.65 1.50 1.41
N PRO A 115 -10.49 1.11 1.97
CA PRO A 115 -10.38 -0.11 2.77
C PRO A 115 -11.27 -0.04 4.01
N SER A 116 -11.64 -1.21 4.56
CA SER A 116 -12.43 -1.29 5.81
C SER A 116 -11.56 -1.48 7.05
N VAL A 117 -10.26 -1.67 6.87
CA VAL A 117 -9.26 -1.76 7.94
C VAL A 117 -8.28 -0.62 7.75
N ALA A 118 -8.18 0.25 8.74
CA ALA A 118 -7.25 1.38 8.71
C ALA A 118 -5.81 0.90 8.90
N TYR A 119 -4.89 1.44 8.12
CA TYR A 119 -3.47 1.20 8.27
C TYR A 119 -2.76 2.46 8.77
N HIS A 120 -1.90 2.29 9.79
CA HIS A 120 -1.07 3.35 10.33
C HIS A 120 0.39 2.90 10.42
N MET A 121 1.30 3.81 10.14
CA MET A 121 2.75 3.66 10.34
C MET A 121 3.20 4.71 11.36
N ASP A 122 3.69 4.27 12.52
CA ASP A 122 4.08 5.16 13.62
C ASP A 122 2.96 6.15 14.04
N GLY A 123 1.69 5.75 13.88
CA GLY A 123 0.52 6.58 14.13
C GLY A 123 0.08 7.46 12.95
N ILE A 124 0.88 7.58 11.88
CA ILE A 124 0.51 8.27 10.64
C ILE A 124 -0.47 7.39 9.86
N PHE A 125 -1.61 7.94 9.48
CA PHE A 125 -2.59 7.24 8.63
C PHE A 125 -2.04 7.07 7.21
N ILE A 126 -2.06 5.85 6.70
CA ILE A 126 -1.66 5.49 5.33
C ILE A 126 -2.94 5.18 4.53
N ALA A 127 -3.25 6.06 3.58
CA ALA A 127 -4.52 5.99 2.86
C ALA A 127 -4.51 4.97 1.71
N SER A 128 -3.36 4.82 1.05
CA SER A 128 -3.24 4.01 -0.16
C SER A 128 -3.15 2.51 0.15
N PRO A 129 -3.97 1.66 -0.49
CA PRO A 129 -3.87 0.21 -0.34
C PRO A 129 -2.61 -0.37 -1.02
N PHE A 130 -1.94 0.39 -1.88
CA PHE A 130 -0.73 -0.06 -2.58
C PHE A 130 0.46 -0.12 -1.63
N SER A 131 0.56 0.79 -0.67
CA SER A 131 1.59 0.79 0.37
C SER A 131 1.62 -0.51 1.20
N LEU A 132 0.50 -1.26 1.25
CA LEU A 132 0.40 -2.55 1.93
C LEU A 132 1.18 -3.69 1.23
N GLN A 133 1.74 -3.44 0.06
CA GLN A 133 2.53 -4.42 -0.68
C GLN A 133 4.03 -4.37 -0.34
N THR A 134 4.44 -3.33 0.38
CA THR A 134 5.83 -3.13 0.78
C THR A 134 6.19 -4.03 1.97
N ASP A 135 7.48 -4.38 2.07
CA ASP A 135 7.97 -5.16 3.20
C ASP A 135 8.07 -4.30 4.46
N PHE A 136 7.91 -4.94 5.62
CA PHE A 136 8.18 -4.32 6.91
C PHE A 136 9.66 -4.05 7.08
N ILE A 137 9.99 -2.84 7.52
CA ILE A 137 11.37 -2.41 7.73
C ILE A 137 11.54 -1.90 9.16
N ASP A 138 12.48 -2.50 9.90
CA ASP A 138 12.88 -2.10 11.25
C ASP A 138 11.71 -1.92 12.24
N VAL A 139 10.80 -2.90 12.25
CA VAL A 139 9.58 -2.87 13.06
C VAL A 139 9.87 -3.26 14.50
N GLN A 140 9.40 -2.47 15.44
CA GLN A 140 9.41 -2.74 16.88
C GLN A 140 8.26 -3.66 17.29
N ARG A 141 7.04 -3.35 16.79
CA ARG A 141 5.84 -4.14 17.05
C ARG A 141 4.75 -3.83 16.02
N ILE A 142 3.81 -4.76 15.91
CA ILE A 142 2.60 -4.59 15.09
C ILE A 142 1.40 -4.71 16.02
N GLU A 143 0.56 -3.70 16.06
CA GLU A 143 -0.67 -3.66 16.84
C GLU A 143 -1.87 -3.88 15.92
N VAL A 144 -2.68 -4.90 16.21
CA VAL A 144 -3.90 -5.21 15.47
C VAL A 144 -5.11 -5.02 16.38
N LEU A 145 -5.87 -3.97 16.12
CA LEU A 145 -7.09 -3.61 16.84
C LEU A 145 -8.28 -4.22 16.10
N ARG A 146 -9.02 -5.09 16.77
CA ARG A 146 -10.11 -5.86 16.15
C ARG A 146 -11.47 -5.32 16.53
N GLY A 147 -12.23 -4.91 15.53
CA GLY A 147 -13.55 -4.28 15.68
C GLY A 147 -13.50 -2.78 15.38
N PRO A 148 -14.65 -2.09 15.31
CA PRO A 148 -14.73 -0.69 14.91
C PRO A 148 -13.86 0.24 15.76
N GLN A 149 -13.05 1.07 15.10
CA GLN A 149 -12.12 2.02 15.71
C GLN A 149 -12.35 3.47 15.26
N GLY A 150 -13.58 3.79 14.84
CA GLY A 150 -13.91 5.07 14.20
C GLY A 150 -13.60 6.32 15.01
N THR A 151 -13.59 6.26 16.35
CA THR A 151 -13.33 7.46 17.19
C THR A 151 -11.90 7.95 17.05
N LEU A 152 -10.92 7.12 17.39
CA LEU A 152 -9.49 7.53 17.44
C LEU A 152 -8.75 7.29 16.13
N PHE A 153 -9.05 6.21 15.42
CA PHE A 153 -8.40 5.85 14.15
C PHE A 153 -9.15 6.38 12.93
N GLY A 154 -10.40 6.81 13.12
CA GLY A 154 -11.16 7.56 12.12
C GLY A 154 -11.65 6.71 10.97
N GLN A 155 -11.48 7.25 9.77
CA GLN A 155 -11.95 6.63 8.53
C GLN A 155 -11.31 5.27 8.27
N ASN A 156 -11.96 4.46 7.46
CA ASN A 156 -11.50 3.14 7.02
C ASN A 156 -11.30 2.12 8.17
N SER A 157 -11.85 2.35 9.36
CA SER A 157 -11.62 1.53 10.56
C SER A 157 -12.85 0.75 11.04
N THR A 158 -13.76 0.42 10.15
CA THR A 158 -15.00 -0.34 10.46
C THR A 158 -14.71 -1.77 10.90
N GLY A 159 -13.73 -2.44 10.26
CA GLY A 159 -13.25 -3.78 10.63
C GLY A 159 -12.23 -3.76 11.75
N GLY A 160 -11.48 -2.66 11.85
CA GLY A 160 -10.38 -2.49 12.80
C GLY A 160 -9.29 -1.58 12.30
N ALA A 161 -8.15 -1.59 12.98
CA ALA A 161 -6.96 -0.86 12.58
C ALA A 161 -5.70 -1.72 12.77
N ILE A 162 -4.71 -1.49 11.94
CA ILE A 162 -3.36 -2.04 12.10
C ILE A 162 -2.40 -0.87 12.21
N ASN A 163 -1.60 -0.87 13.28
CA ASN A 163 -0.56 0.13 13.48
C ASN A 163 0.80 -0.55 13.54
N VAL A 164 1.67 -0.24 12.59
CA VAL A 164 3.04 -0.74 12.54
C VAL A 164 3.95 0.29 13.17
N ILE A 165 4.57 -0.07 14.28
CA ILE A 165 5.46 0.82 15.03
C ILE A 165 6.90 0.43 14.72
N SER A 166 7.70 1.37 14.23
CA SER A 166 9.11 1.18 13.95
C SER A 166 9.98 1.50 15.17
N ASN A 167 11.19 0.92 15.20
CA ASN A 167 12.18 1.24 16.21
C ASN A 167 12.65 2.70 16.09
N LYS A 168 12.49 3.49 17.15
CA LYS A 168 12.93 4.89 17.18
C LYS A 168 14.46 4.97 17.23
N PRO A 169 15.09 6.01 16.63
CA PRO A 169 16.49 6.34 16.89
C PRO A 169 16.75 6.64 18.36
N THR A 170 17.94 6.30 18.85
CA THR A 170 18.37 6.57 20.22
C THR A 170 19.76 7.21 20.26
N THR A 171 20.00 8.07 21.24
CA THR A 171 21.31 8.70 21.47
C THR A 171 22.24 7.85 22.35
N GLU A 172 21.77 6.67 22.81
CA GLU A 172 22.51 5.84 23.78
C GLU A 172 23.75 5.20 23.19
N GLU A 173 23.58 4.47 22.04
CA GLU A 173 24.69 3.71 21.48
C GLU A 173 24.63 3.59 19.94
N LEU A 174 25.80 3.45 19.35
CA LEU A 174 25.95 3.04 17.96
C LEU A 174 25.82 1.54 17.87
N PHE A 175 24.80 1.04 17.18
CA PHE A 175 24.67 -0.38 16.88
C PHE A 175 24.12 -0.62 15.48
N THR A 176 24.43 -1.80 14.95
CA THR A 176 23.90 -2.28 13.68
C THR A 176 23.37 -3.70 13.87
N LYS A 177 22.12 -3.92 13.45
CA LYS A 177 21.56 -5.26 13.27
C LYS A 177 21.54 -5.57 11.78
N ALA A 178 21.88 -6.81 11.41
CA ALA A 178 21.74 -7.28 10.03
C ALA A 178 21.39 -8.77 10.02
N ASP A 179 20.49 -9.15 9.15
CA ASP A 179 20.14 -10.53 8.91
C ASP A 179 20.10 -10.85 7.43
N ILE A 180 20.49 -12.09 7.09
CA ILE A 180 20.47 -12.61 5.73
C ILE A 180 19.67 -13.91 5.75
N THR A 181 18.66 -13.96 4.89
CA THR A 181 17.81 -15.14 4.75
C THR A 181 17.96 -15.73 3.35
N TYR A 182 18.08 -17.06 3.29
CA TYR A 182 18.04 -17.82 2.03
C TYR A 182 16.86 -18.79 2.07
N GLY A 183 16.18 -18.97 0.95
CA GLY A 183 15.02 -19.83 0.85
C GLY A 183 14.88 -20.50 -0.52
N ASP A 184 13.77 -21.19 -0.70
CA ASP A 184 13.41 -21.83 -1.95
C ASP A 184 13.25 -20.83 -3.09
N TYR A 185 13.33 -21.31 -4.32
CA TYR A 185 13.29 -20.50 -5.55
C TYR A 185 14.36 -19.42 -5.59
N GLY A 186 15.57 -19.75 -5.11
CA GLY A 186 16.68 -18.81 -5.11
C GLY A 186 16.47 -17.57 -4.25
N MET A 187 15.52 -17.59 -3.29
CA MET A 187 15.22 -16.48 -2.41
C MET A 187 16.45 -16.02 -1.65
N LYS A 188 16.69 -14.72 -1.68
CA LYS A 188 17.73 -14.03 -0.92
C LYS A 188 17.12 -12.76 -0.34
N GLN A 189 17.27 -12.60 0.97
CA GLN A 189 16.84 -11.38 1.66
C GLN A 189 17.95 -10.87 2.55
N LEU A 190 18.17 -9.56 2.49
CA LEU A 190 19.04 -8.80 3.39
C LEU A 190 18.19 -7.77 4.11
N ARG A 191 18.23 -7.75 5.43
CA ARG A 191 17.70 -6.66 6.24
C ARG A 191 18.82 -6.10 7.09
N SER A 192 18.87 -4.79 7.22
CA SER A 192 19.87 -4.12 8.05
C SER A 192 19.28 -2.85 8.65
N SER A 193 19.62 -2.56 9.88
CA SER A 193 19.26 -1.33 10.57
C SER A 193 20.43 -0.86 11.43
N SER A 194 20.80 0.41 11.28
CA SER A 194 21.90 1.04 12.01
C SER A 194 21.40 2.26 12.77
N ASN A 195 21.55 2.24 14.09
CA ASN A 195 21.32 3.39 14.96
C ASN A 195 22.61 4.18 15.12
N ILE A 196 22.58 5.47 14.87
CA ILE A 196 23.74 6.36 14.85
C ILE A 196 23.47 7.58 15.72
N PRO A 197 24.01 7.63 16.95
CA PRO A 197 24.03 8.84 17.76
C PRO A 197 24.88 9.91 17.07
N ILE A 198 24.32 11.09 16.80
CA ILE A 198 25.02 12.23 16.21
C ILE A 198 25.53 13.17 17.29
N SER A 199 24.71 13.40 18.31
CA SER A 199 25.04 14.21 19.50
C SER A 199 24.24 13.70 20.68
N ASN A 200 24.35 14.37 21.83
CA ASN A 200 23.59 13.99 23.04
C ASN A 200 22.07 14.14 22.88
N ASN A 201 21.62 14.87 21.87
CA ASN A 201 20.20 15.16 21.64
C ASN A 201 19.75 14.94 20.19
N VAL A 202 20.60 14.39 19.34
CA VAL A 202 20.27 14.05 17.94
C VAL A 202 20.76 12.67 17.62
N SER A 203 19.87 11.84 17.12
CA SER A 203 20.17 10.51 16.63
C SER A 203 19.50 10.25 15.28
N THR A 204 20.06 9.34 14.50
CA THR A 204 19.46 8.88 13.25
C THR A 204 19.51 7.36 13.15
N LYS A 205 18.59 6.83 12.41
CA LYS A 205 18.53 5.40 12.08
C LYS A 205 18.40 5.22 10.58
N LEU A 206 19.20 4.34 10.02
CA LEU A 206 19.18 3.97 8.62
C LEU A 206 18.82 2.49 8.51
N SER A 207 17.77 2.18 7.77
CA SER A 207 17.28 0.82 7.63
C SER A 207 17.10 0.47 6.16
N LEU A 208 17.45 -0.76 5.81
CA LEU A 208 17.39 -1.34 4.47
C LEU A 208 16.75 -2.72 4.52
N SER A 209 15.84 -2.99 3.60
CA SER A 209 15.36 -4.35 3.28
C SER A 209 15.46 -4.56 1.78
N ALA A 210 16.10 -5.65 1.37
CA ALA A 210 16.19 -6.04 -0.03
C ALA A 210 15.90 -7.54 -0.16
N MET A 211 14.97 -7.91 -1.04
CA MET A 211 14.57 -9.30 -1.25
C MET A 211 14.46 -9.60 -2.74
N THR A 212 15.01 -10.75 -3.14
CA THR A 212 14.80 -11.30 -4.47
C THR A 212 14.40 -12.76 -4.36
N ARG A 213 13.50 -13.19 -5.24
CA ARG A 213 13.07 -14.58 -5.38
C ARG A 213 12.64 -14.83 -6.82
N GLU A 214 13.07 -15.96 -7.38
CA GLU A 214 12.63 -16.42 -8.70
C GLU A 214 11.14 -16.78 -8.68
N GLY A 215 10.48 -16.68 -9.83
CA GLY A 215 9.11 -17.10 -10.00
C GLY A 215 8.96 -18.62 -9.84
N PHE A 216 7.79 -19.06 -9.49
CA PHE A 216 7.50 -20.48 -9.29
C PHE A 216 6.32 -21.00 -10.11
N THR A 217 5.76 -20.16 -10.97
CA THR A 217 4.73 -20.53 -11.92
C THR A 217 5.16 -20.16 -13.34
N GLU A 218 5.32 -21.15 -14.20
CA GLU A 218 5.78 -21.00 -15.58
C GLU A 218 4.61 -20.64 -16.50
N ASN A 219 4.72 -19.54 -17.24
CA ASN A 219 3.85 -19.23 -18.37
C ASN A 219 4.42 -19.92 -19.63
N LEU A 220 3.74 -20.95 -20.08
CA LEU A 220 4.20 -21.79 -21.20
C LEU A 220 4.19 -21.06 -22.55
N ALA A 221 3.38 -20.02 -22.72
CA ALA A 221 3.30 -19.27 -23.97
C ALA A 221 4.43 -18.26 -24.11
N THR A 222 4.72 -17.49 -23.04
CA THR A 222 5.73 -16.43 -23.05
C THR A 222 7.08 -16.87 -22.52
N GLY A 223 7.15 -18.00 -21.80
CA GLY A 223 8.35 -18.46 -21.11
C GLY A 223 8.67 -17.66 -19.85
N GLN A 224 7.73 -16.87 -19.35
CA GLN A 224 7.89 -16.02 -18.17
C GLN A 224 7.66 -16.82 -16.88
N ASP A 225 8.52 -16.66 -15.89
CA ASP A 225 8.31 -17.19 -14.55
C ASP A 225 7.55 -16.14 -13.73
N LEU A 226 6.30 -16.44 -13.38
CA LEU A 226 5.39 -15.59 -12.61
C LEU A 226 5.50 -15.88 -11.11
N ASP A 227 4.91 -15.01 -10.27
CA ASP A 227 4.98 -15.05 -8.81
C ASP A 227 6.41 -14.85 -8.27
N ASP A 228 7.28 -14.20 -9.01
CA ASP A 228 8.59 -13.75 -8.55
C ASP A 228 8.48 -12.59 -7.53
N ALA A 229 9.59 -12.16 -6.99
CA ALA A 229 9.62 -11.00 -6.10
C ALA A 229 10.98 -10.32 -6.13
N HIS A 230 10.96 -9.01 -6.36
CA HIS A 230 12.09 -8.10 -6.25
C HIS A 230 11.65 -6.86 -5.48
N ASN A 231 11.95 -6.84 -4.17
CA ASN A 231 11.55 -5.76 -3.28
C ASN A 231 12.80 -5.05 -2.76
N LEU A 232 12.74 -3.72 -2.72
CA LEU A 232 13.74 -2.88 -2.09
C LEU A 232 13.03 -1.83 -1.24
N SER A 233 13.41 -1.72 0.03
CA SER A 233 12.91 -0.66 0.91
C SER A 233 14.06 -0.01 1.66
N PHE A 234 14.03 1.30 1.76
CA PHE A 234 14.97 2.10 2.51
C PHE A 234 14.21 3.07 3.41
N ARG A 235 14.70 3.22 4.66
CA ARG A 235 14.14 4.18 5.62
C ARG A 235 15.26 4.95 6.29
N THR A 236 15.09 6.26 6.40
CA THR A 236 15.88 7.14 7.27
C THR A 236 14.95 7.74 8.34
N ASP A 237 15.42 7.77 9.56
CA ASP A 237 14.63 8.21 10.71
C ASP A 237 15.53 9.10 11.59
N TRP A 238 15.06 10.27 11.95
CA TRP A 238 15.78 11.27 12.72
C TRP A 238 15.01 11.64 13.97
N MET A 239 15.68 11.61 15.10
CA MET A 239 15.15 12.04 16.39
C MET A 239 15.97 13.21 16.90
N VAL A 240 15.29 14.28 17.28
CA VAL A 240 15.87 15.47 17.88
C VAL A 240 15.16 15.73 19.22
N ASP A 241 15.87 15.54 20.31
CA ASP A 241 15.39 15.93 21.65
C ASP A 241 15.70 17.43 21.86
N ILE A 242 14.68 18.26 21.64
CA ILE A 242 14.81 19.71 21.73
C ILE A 242 15.10 20.12 23.17
N ASN A 243 14.44 19.45 24.11
CA ASN A 243 14.67 19.52 25.54
C ASN A 243 14.08 18.25 26.21
N ASP A 244 14.12 18.18 27.56
CA ASP A 244 13.67 17.01 28.33
C ASP A 244 12.18 16.67 28.14
N THR A 245 11.38 17.61 27.67
CA THR A 245 9.93 17.46 27.51
C THR A 245 9.47 17.54 26.04
N THR A 246 10.38 17.84 25.12
CA THR A 246 10.00 18.12 23.72
C THR A 246 10.91 17.39 22.75
N SER A 247 10.34 16.62 21.85
CA SER A 247 11.04 15.91 20.80
C SER A 247 10.42 16.15 19.43
N LEU A 248 11.25 16.00 18.40
CA LEU A 248 10.88 16.04 17.00
C LEU A 248 11.45 14.80 16.30
N ARG A 249 10.59 14.00 15.72
CA ARG A 249 10.96 12.88 14.87
C ARG A 249 10.58 13.17 13.41
N ILE A 250 11.50 12.96 12.49
CA ILE A 250 11.26 13.07 11.05
C ILE A 250 11.75 11.79 10.40
N PHE A 251 10.91 11.16 9.58
CA PHE A 251 11.34 10.00 8.83
C PHE A 251 10.91 10.06 7.36
N GLY A 252 11.71 9.42 6.53
CA GLY A 252 11.41 9.15 5.14
C GLY A 252 11.57 7.67 4.85
N GLN A 253 10.60 7.09 4.17
CA GLN A 253 10.64 5.70 3.70
C GLN A 253 10.37 5.69 2.21
N TYR A 254 11.16 4.92 1.48
CA TYR A 254 10.97 4.60 0.07
C TYR A 254 10.96 3.09 -0.10
N SER A 255 10.04 2.60 -0.89
CA SER A 255 9.92 1.18 -1.21
C SER A 255 9.67 1.01 -2.71
N SER A 256 10.27 -0.01 -3.30
CA SER A 256 10.09 -0.39 -4.69
C SER A 256 9.81 -1.89 -4.78
N VAL A 257 8.82 -2.25 -5.58
CA VAL A 257 8.42 -3.63 -5.89
C VAL A 257 8.41 -3.78 -7.40
N ASP A 258 9.17 -4.73 -7.91
CA ASP A 258 9.21 -5.10 -9.34
C ASP A 258 8.96 -6.61 -9.45
N ARG A 259 7.99 -7.02 -10.26
CA ARG A 259 7.55 -8.41 -10.41
C ARG A 259 7.05 -8.68 -11.81
N ASN A 260 7.14 -9.94 -12.21
CA ASN A 260 6.50 -10.44 -13.44
C ASN A 260 4.96 -10.62 -13.31
N GLY A 261 4.39 -10.21 -12.17
CA GLY A 261 2.96 -10.34 -11.90
C GLY A 261 2.56 -11.67 -11.29
N ALA A 262 1.29 -11.74 -10.89
CA ALA A 262 0.72 -12.92 -10.26
C ALA A 262 0.23 -13.93 -11.31
N ALA A 263 0.47 -15.21 -11.05
CA ALA A 263 -0.05 -16.29 -11.86
C ALA A 263 -1.55 -16.50 -11.60
N ILE A 264 -2.38 -15.89 -12.40
CA ILE A 264 -3.83 -16.07 -12.36
C ILE A 264 -4.25 -16.91 -13.54
N ARG A 265 -4.61 -18.16 -13.28
CA ARG A 265 -4.95 -19.14 -14.28
C ARG A 265 -6.44 -19.13 -14.63
N GLY A 266 -6.78 -19.15 -15.92
CA GLY A 266 -8.14 -19.40 -16.39
C GLY A 266 -8.65 -20.77 -15.93
N ILE A 267 -9.95 -20.90 -15.68
CA ILE A 267 -10.56 -22.15 -15.18
C ILE A 267 -10.47 -23.30 -16.18
N ASP A 268 -10.41 -22.97 -17.43
CA ASP A 268 -10.35 -23.87 -18.61
C ASP A 268 -8.95 -23.95 -19.25
N ASP A 269 -7.94 -23.33 -18.66
CA ASP A 269 -6.56 -23.44 -19.11
C ASP A 269 -6.09 -24.90 -19.04
N PRO A 270 -5.73 -25.53 -20.17
CA PRO A 270 -5.35 -26.94 -20.25
C PRO A 270 -3.92 -27.21 -19.78
N SER A 271 -3.16 -26.22 -19.35
CA SER A 271 -1.77 -26.39 -18.95
C SER A 271 -1.61 -27.45 -17.87
N PRO A 272 -0.58 -28.31 -17.95
CA PRO A 272 -0.42 -29.45 -17.04
C PRO A 272 0.10 -28.99 -15.66
N GLY A 273 -0.59 -29.40 -14.59
CA GLY A 273 -0.16 -29.15 -13.22
C GLY A 273 -0.58 -27.80 -12.67
N MET A 274 -0.33 -27.56 -11.38
CA MET A 274 -0.80 -26.38 -10.66
C MET A 274 0.09 -25.14 -10.82
N ARG A 275 1.32 -25.32 -11.27
CA ARG A 275 2.32 -24.25 -11.41
C ARG A 275 2.70 -23.98 -12.87
N LYS A 276 1.73 -24.17 -13.74
CA LYS A 276 1.85 -23.86 -15.16
C LYS A 276 0.55 -23.25 -15.65
N LEU A 277 0.68 -22.26 -16.50
CA LEU A 277 -0.43 -21.63 -17.21
C LEU A 277 0.03 -21.26 -18.63
N SER A 278 -0.90 -20.84 -19.45
CA SER A 278 -0.61 -20.40 -20.80
C SER A 278 -1.39 -19.13 -21.09
N GLN A 279 -0.67 -18.02 -21.13
CA GLN A 279 -1.18 -16.67 -21.40
C GLN A 279 -0.26 -15.99 -22.41
N ASN A 280 -0.84 -15.28 -23.35
CA ASN A 280 -0.09 -14.66 -24.46
C ASN A 280 0.54 -13.30 -24.09
N THR A 281 0.10 -12.67 -23.00
CA THR A 281 0.60 -11.38 -22.54
C THR A 281 1.77 -11.53 -21.58
N ILE A 282 2.80 -10.69 -21.76
CA ILE A 282 3.88 -10.54 -20.80
C ILE A 282 3.37 -9.67 -19.63
N SER A 283 3.17 -10.32 -18.49
CA SER A 283 2.71 -9.64 -17.28
C SER A 283 3.84 -8.93 -16.58
N LYS A 284 3.56 -7.75 -15.99
CA LYS A 284 4.50 -6.97 -15.20
C LYS A 284 3.77 -6.18 -14.11
N GLN A 285 4.41 -6.01 -12.97
CA GLN A 285 3.98 -5.12 -11.90
C GLN A 285 5.16 -4.33 -11.36
N GLU A 286 5.05 -3.02 -11.38
CA GLU A 286 5.98 -2.08 -10.77
C GLU A 286 5.22 -1.22 -9.78
N LEU A 287 5.79 -1.02 -8.59
CA LEU A 287 5.26 -0.13 -7.56
C LEU A 287 6.41 0.63 -6.93
N THR A 288 6.27 1.93 -6.81
CA THR A 288 7.06 2.74 -5.89
C THR A 288 6.15 3.35 -4.84
N SER A 289 6.60 3.37 -3.60
CA SER A 289 5.86 3.94 -2.46
C SER A 289 6.81 4.80 -1.65
N SER A 290 6.43 6.04 -1.41
CA SER A 290 7.21 6.97 -0.60
C SER A 290 6.35 7.61 0.49
N VAL A 291 6.93 7.75 1.68
CA VAL A 291 6.32 8.43 2.82
C VAL A 291 7.36 9.33 3.46
N VAL A 292 7.04 10.60 3.62
CA VAL A 292 7.80 11.52 4.46
C VAL A 292 6.88 11.99 5.57
N ALA A 293 7.32 11.87 6.82
CA ALA A 293 6.50 12.21 7.96
C ALA A 293 7.28 12.92 9.07
N MET A 294 6.55 13.72 9.83
CA MET A 294 7.02 14.45 10.99
C MET A 294 6.10 14.16 12.18
N ILE A 295 6.70 13.89 13.33
CA ILE A 295 6.02 13.71 14.61
C ILE A 295 6.68 14.65 15.62
N PHE A 296 5.93 15.62 16.09
CA PHE A 296 6.34 16.53 17.16
C PHE A 296 5.58 16.16 18.42
N GLU A 297 6.28 15.97 19.53
CA GLU A 297 5.71 15.63 20.83
C GLU A 297 6.26 16.58 21.88
N THR A 298 5.38 17.14 22.74
CA THR A 298 5.79 17.95 23.88
C THR A 298 4.88 17.72 25.09
N ASP A 299 5.48 17.56 26.25
CA ASP A 299 4.80 17.50 27.54
C ASP A 299 4.53 18.91 28.07
N LEU A 300 3.26 19.25 28.20
CA LEU A 300 2.78 20.54 28.74
C LEU A 300 2.55 20.48 30.28
N GLY A 301 2.89 19.34 30.90
CA GLY A 301 2.67 19.06 32.31
C GLY A 301 1.32 18.41 32.59
N TYR A 302 0.21 19.04 32.22
CA TYR A 302 -1.14 18.49 32.39
C TYR A 302 -1.59 17.60 31.21
N ALA A 303 -0.95 17.74 30.05
CA ALA A 303 -1.24 17.00 28.86
C ALA A 303 -0.02 16.93 27.93
N SER A 304 0.05 15.91 27.11
CA SER A 304 0.99 15.78 26.00
C SER A 304 0.35 16.27 24.71
N LEU A 305 1.02 17.17 24.02
CA LEU A 305 0.65 17.61 22.67
C LEU A 305 1.47 16.79 21.66
N LYS A 306 0.75 16.13 20.73
CA LYS A 306 1.35 15.39 19.64
C LYS A 306 0.81 15.91 18.30
N ILE A 307 1.73 16.29 17.41
CA ILE A 307 1.42 16.77 16.05
C ILE A 307 2.06 15.81 15.07
N LEU A 308 1.26 15.30 14.13
CA LEU A 308 1.70 14.40 13.07
C LEU A 308 1.38 15.04 11.72
N ALA A 309 2.32 14.96 10.80
CA ALA A 309 2.12 15.43 9.43
C ALA A 309 2.81 14.46 8.47
N SER A 310 2.21 14.19 7.32
CA SER A 310 2.83 13.36 6.29
C SER A 310 2.47 13.80 4.88
N SER A 311 3.39 13.47 3.95
CA SER A 311 3.17 13.43 2.52
C SER A 311 3.51 12.02 2.03
N GLN A 312 2.63 11.43 1.25
CA GLN A 312 2.71 10.05 0.76
C GLN A 312 2.46 10.04 -0.72
N GLU A 313 3.17 9.19 -1.44
CA GLU A 313 3.02 8.99 -2.88
C GLU A 313 3.21 7.50 -3.20
N ASP A 314 2.25 6.92 -3.91
CA ASP A 314 2.34 5.59 -4.47
C ASP A 314 2.13 5.67 -5.99
N ASP A 315 3.09 5.18 -6.75
CA ASP A 315 3.02 5.04 -8.19
C ASP A 315 3.04 3.55 -8.54
N ILE A 316 2.00 3.08 -9.21
CA ILE A 316 1.88 1.69 -9.61
C ILE A 316 1.58 1.56 -11.10
N SER A 317 2.31 0.67 -11.75
CA SER A 317 2.07 0.23 -13.11
C SER A 317 1.90 -1.29 -13.15
N VAL A 318 0.80 -1.74 -13.72
CA VAL A 318 0.48 -3.16 -13.85
C VAL A 318 0.10 -3.46 -15.28
N THR A 319 0.74 -4.46 -15.86
CA THR A 319 0.36 -5.06 -17.11
C THR A 319 -0.03 -6.50 -16.84
N ARG A 320 -1.17 -6.93 -17.36
CA ARG A 320 -1.65 -8.28 -17.16
C ARG A 320 -2.43 -8.79 -18.36
N ASP A 321 -2.42 -10.11 -18.49
CA ASP A 321 -3.33 -10.82 -19.37
C ASP A 321 -4.75 -10.71 -18.80
N ASN A 322 -5.66 -10.17 -19.59
CA ASN A 322 -7.01 -9.88 -19.11
C ASN A 322 -7.97 -11.04 -19.35
N ASP A 323 -7.83 -11.74 -20.46
CA ASP A 323 -8.67 -12.91 -20.81
C ASP A 323 -8.16 -14.20 -20.18
N ARG A 324 -6.89 -14.24 -19.75
CA ARG A 324 -6.23 -15.35 -19.06
C ARG A 324 -6.02 -16.58 -19.91
N HIS A 325 -5.95 -16.40 -21.22
CA HIS A 325 -5.80 -17.45 -22.22
C HIS A 325 -4.65 -17.19 -23.19
N ASN A 326 -4.24 -18.24 -23.87
CA ASN A 326 -3.30 -18.20 -24.99
C ASN A 326 -4.00 -18.61 -26.33
N PHE A 327 -5.28 -18.64 -26.34
CA PHE A 327 -6.06 -19.07 -27.51
C PHE A 327 -6.93 -17.93 -27.91
N GLY A 328 -6.78 -17.34 -29.04
CA GLY A 328 -7.57 -16.22 -29.48
C GLY A 328 -8.88 -16.03 -28.72
N ASP A 329 -9.30 -14.86 -28.56
CA ASP A 329 -10.33 -14.42 -27.61
C ASP A 329 -11.48 -15.40 -27.40
N PRO A 330 -11.83 -15.73 -26.16
CA PRO A 330 -13.04 -16.51 -25.91
C PRO A 330 -14.25 -15.69 -26.37
N VAL A 331 -14.92 -16.22 -27.36
CA VAL A 331 -16.16 -15.64 -27.86
C VAL A 331 -17.26 -15.89 -26.84
N LEU A 332 -17.56 -14.90 -26.01
CA LEU A 332 -18.64 -14.94 -25.04
C LEU A 332 -19.97 -14.64 -25.73
N SER A 333 -20.87 -15.63 -25.76
CA SER A 333 -22.27 -15.38 -26.12
C SER A 333 -22.97 -14.65 -25.02
N ILE A 334 -23.42 -13.42 -25.25
CA ILE A 334 -24.16 -12.64 -24.25
C ILE A 334 -25.64 -13.01 -24.33
N PRO A 335 -26.22 -13.67 -23.31
CA PRO A 335 -27.63 -13.99 -23.28
C PRO A 335 -28.49 -12.72 -23.34
N GLY A 336 -29.37 -12.62 -24.33
CA GLY A 336 -30.34 -11.52 -24.47
C GLY A 336 -30.01 -10.46 -25.55
N LEU A 337 -28.83 -10.50 -26.15
CA LEU A 337 -28.45 -9.57 -27.25
C LEU A 337 -28.73 -10.11 -28.64
N GLY A 338 -29.40 -11.26 -28.77
CA GLY A 338 -29.75 -11.88 -30.06
C GLY A 338 -28.77 -12.97 -30.50
N ALA A 339 -29.22 -13.83 -31.40
CA ALA A 339 -28.38 -14.91 -31.92
C ALA A 339 -27.23 -14.34 -32.78
N GLY A 340 -26.00 -14.49 -32.32
CA GLY A 340 -24.81 -14.05 -33.03
C GLY A 340 -24.04 -12.85 -32.38
N ALA A 341 -24.54 -12.26 -31.31
CA ALA A 341 -23.77 -11.28 -30.58
C ALA A 341 -22.66 -11.99 -29.78
N THR A 342 -21.43 -11.73 -30.13
CA THR A 342 -20.23 -12.27 -29.47
C THR A 342 -19.41 -11.11 -28.93
N TYR A 343 -18.89 -11.28 -27.71
CA TYR A 343 -17.96 -10.34 -27.10
C TYR A 343 -16.58 -11.00 -27.05
N GLN A 344 -15.60 -10.31 -27.57
CA GLN A 344 -14.21 -10.66 -27.37
C GLN A 344 -13.67 -9.85 -26.19
N GLN A 345 -12.97 -10.50 -25.29
CA GLN A 345 -12.37 -9.87 -24.13
C GLN A 345 -11.03 -9.25 -24.51
N ALA A 346 -10.67 -8.10 -23.95
CA ALA A 346 -9.36 -7.52 -24.16
C ALA A 346 -8.26 -8.48 -23.64
N GLU A 347 -7.27 -8.77 -24.47
CA GLU A 347 -6.18 -9.69 -24.14
C GLU A 347 -5.20 -9.05 -23.15
N PHE A 348 -4.88 -7.79 -23.36
CA PHE A 348 -3.84 -7.06 -22.67
C PHE A 348 -4.43 -5.88 -21.93
N ARG A 349 -4.07 -5.72 -20.63
CA ARG A 349 -4.60 -4.65 -19.80
C ARG A 349 -3.51 -3.97 -18.97
N PRO A 350 -2.93 -2.87 -19.46
CA PRO A 350 -2.17 -1.96 -18.60
C PRO A 350 -3.09 -1.13 -17.71
N GLU A 351 -2.66 -0.95 -16.47
CA GLU A 351 -3.28 -0.09 -15.47
C GLU A 351 -2.17 0.68 -14.76
N THR A 352 -2.32 1.99 -14.67
CA THR A 352 -1.44 2.83 -13.87
C THR A 352 -2.25 3.60 -12.84
N SER A 353 -1.70 3.78 -11.66
CA SER A 353 -2.30 4.62 -10.63
C SER A 353 -1.23 5.41 -9.91
N LEU A 354 -1.39 6.72 -9.87
CA LEU A 354 -0.66 7.61 -9.00
C LEU A 354 -1.58 8.01 -7.85
N VAL A 355 -1.13 7.84 -6.62
CA VAL A 355 -1.89 8.17 -5.41
C VAL A 355 -1.07 9.12 -4.57
N GLU A 356 -1.57 10.31 -4.34
CA GLU A 356 -0.95 11.32 -3.49
C GLU A 356 -1.82 11.54 -2.25
N THR A 357 -1.19 11.64 -1.09
CA THR A 357 -1.91 11.86 0.18
C THR A 357 -1.12 12.77 1.08
N THR A 358 -1.78 13.81 1.58
CA THR A 358 -1.26 14.65 2.66
C THR A 358 -2.13 14.47 3.89
N THR A 359 -1.52 14.26 5.06
CA THR A 359 -2.23 14.18 6.33
C THR A 359 -1.66 15.13 7.37
N PHE A 360 -2.54 15.63 8.21
CA PHE A 360 -2.19 16.43 9.39
C PHE A 360 -3.07 16.04 10.57
N GLU A 361 -2.48 15.75 11.71
CA GLU A 361 -3.19 15.36 12.92
C GLU A 361 -2.62 16.05 14.14
N VAL A 362 -3.48 16.52 15.02
CA VAL A 362 -3.12 17.11 16.33
C VAL A 362 -3.87 16.36 17.41
N ASN A 363 -3.14 15.90 18.43
CA ASN A 363 -3.69 15.25 19.60
C ASN A 363 -3.24 15.98 20.86
N LEU A 364 -4.16 16.17 21.78
CA LEU A 364 -3.90 16.57 23.15
C LEU A 364 -4.40 15.46 24.07
N ILE A 365 -3.49 14.89 24.87
CA ILE A 365 -3.69 13.67 25.64
C ILE A 365 -3.38 13.96 27.10
N SER A 366 -4.30 13.68 28.04
CA SER A 366 -4.04 13.89 29.47
C SER A 366 -2.84 13.06 29.95
N ASN A 367 -1.90 13.69 30.66
CA ASN A 367 -0.76 13.01 31.27
C ASN A 367 -1.17 12.27 32.55
N GLU A 368 -2.03 12.93 33.33
CA GLU A 368 -2.61 12.38 34.53
C GLU A 368 -4.13 12.46 34.47
N PRO A 369 -4.85 11.47 35.05
CA PRO A 369 -6.29 11.53 35.09
C PRO A 369 -6.78 12.75 35.86
N ALA A 370 -7.62 13.57 35.20
CA ALA A 370 -8.30 14.71 35.84
C ALA A 370 -9.35 14.24 36.87
N MET A 371 -10.04 15.16 37.54
CA MET A 371 -11.12 14.88 38.50
C MET A 371 -10.71 13.90 39.61
N ASP A 372 -9.69 14.26 40.36
CA ASP A 372 -9.14 13.43 41.45
C ASP A 372 -8.64 12.06 40.99
N GLY A 373 -8.01 11.98 39.82
CA GLY A 373 -7.42 10.76 39.30
C GLY A 373 -8.41 9.82 38.63
N LYS A 374 -9.58 10.32 38.15
CA LYS A 374 -10.67 9.48 37.60
C LYS A 374 -10.90 9.65 36.13
N LEU A 375 -10.48 10.73 35.50
CA LEU A 375 -10.82 11.05 34.11
C LEU A 375 -9.59 11.18 33.23
N ASP A 376 -9.34 10.18 32.41
CA ASP A 376 -8.43 10.27 31.27
C ASP A 376 -9.17 10.83 30.06
N TRP A 377 -8.48 11.63 29.25
CA TRP A 377 -9.08 12.20 28.07
C TRP A 377 -8.06 12.36 26.94
N THR A 378 -8.55 12.24 25.72
CA THR A 378 -7.84 12.54 24.48
C THR A 378 -8.76 13.37 23.61
N VAL A 379 -8.27 14.49 23.09
CA VAL A 379 -8.96 15.28 22.06
C VAL A 379 -8.05 15.47 20.87
N GLY A 380 -8.62 15.51 19.67
CA GLY A 380 -7.82 15.64 18.47
C GLY A 380 -8.57 16.20 17.29
N ALA A 381 -7.79 16.60 16.30
CA ALA A 381 -8.26 17.02 15.00
C ALA A 381 -7.41 16.34 13.91
N PHE A 382 -8.04 15.98 12.81
CA PHE A 382 -7.41 15.29 11.68
C PHE A 382 -7.84 15.95 10.37
N TYR A 383 -6.89 16.15 9.47
CA TYR A 383 -7.10 16.58 8.09
C TYR A 383 -6.40 15.60 7.14
N MET A 384 -7.03 15.35 6.02
CA MET A 384 -6.47 14.57 4.92
C MET A 384 -6.90 15.18 3.59
N ASP A 385 -5.96 15.27 2.69
CA ASP A 385 -6.16 15.48 1.26
C ASP A 385 -5.60 14.26 0.51
N HIS A 386 -6.42 13.66 -0.34
CA HIS A 386 -6.12 12.39 -1.01
C HIS A 386 -6.60 12.45 -2.46
N GLU A 387 -5.67 12.36 -3.38
CA GLU A 387 -5.90 12.39 -4.81
C GLU A 387 -5.42 11.09 -5.46
N ILE A 388 -6.15 10.64 -6.47
CA ILE A 388 -5.80 9.46 -7.24
C ILE A 388 -5.91 9.79 -8.72
N GLU A 389 -4.90 9.44 -9.48
CA GLU A 389 -4.97 9.32 -10.92
C GLU A 389 -4.98 7.82 -11.25
N ASN A 390 -6.04 7.32 -11.86
CA ASN A 390 -6.15 5.93 -12.26
C ASN A 390 -6.49 5.82 -13.74
N VAL A 391 -5.60 5.18 -14.48
CA VAL A 391 -5.71 5.01 -15.92
C VAL A 391 -5.70 3.53 -16.24
N ILE A 392 -6.74 3.07 -16.91
CA ILE A 392 -6.89 1.67 -17.33
C ILE A 392 -7.10 1.64 -18.84
N ARG A 393 -6.39 0.76 -19.52
CA ARG A 393 -6.55 0.48 -20.95
C ARG A 393 -6.79 -1.00 -21.14
N GLY A 394 -7.64 -1.35 -22.10
CA GLY A 394 -7.81 -2.71 -22.56
C GLY A 394 -7.53 -2.73 -24.06
N TYR A 395 -6.66 -3.63 -24.48
CA TYR A 395 -6.27 -3.78 -25.88
C TYR A 395 -6.58 -5.18 -26.38
N ARG A 396 -6.83 -5.26 -27.67
CA ARG A 396 -7.00 -6.49 -28.41
C ARG A 396 -6.12 -6.42 -29.66
N ASP A 397 -5.47 -7.49 -30.00
CA ASP A 397 -4.67 -7.63 -31.23
C ASP A 397 -5.51 -8.35 -32.30
N ASP A 398 -6.33 -7.59 -33.03
CA ASP A 398 -7.27 -8.13 -33.99
C ASP A 398 -6.60 -8.74 -35.25
N ASP A 399 -5.40 -8.34 -35.61
CA ASP A 399 -4.67 -8.83 -36.76
C ASP A 399 -3.48 -9.73 -36.39
N LEU A 400 -3.28 -10.00 -35.08
CA LEU A 400 -2.25 -10.89 -34.52
C LEU A 400 -0.82 -10.55 -34.97
N ASP A 401 -0.55 -9.28 -35.24
CA ASP A 401 0.78 -8.81 -35.66
C ASP A 401 1.69 -8.42 -34.45
N GLY A 402 1.17 -8.47 -33.23
CA GLY A 402 1.85 -8.10 -32.01
C GLY A 402 2.01 -6.58 -31.85
N VAL A 403 1.28 -5.79 -32.63
CA VAL A 403 1.31 -4.32 -32.60
C VAL A 403 -0.07 -3.77 -32.25
N PHE A 404 -0.22 -3.32 -31.01
CA PHE A 404 -1.47 -2.68 -30.57
C PHE A 404 -1.63 -1.30 -31.21
N LYS A 405 -2.79 -1.04 -31.79
CA LYS A 405 -3.11 0.20 -32.50
C LYS A 405 -4.17 0.98 -31.76
N TYR A 406 -3.98 2.28 -31.67
CA TYR A 406 -4.99 3.21 -31.16
C TYR A 406 -5.80 3.79 -32.31
N VAL A 407 -7.12 3.74 -32.24
CA VAL A 407 -7.97 4.46 -33.19
C VAL A 407 -8.54 5.68 -32.51
N CYS A 408 -8.23 6.81 -33.10
CA CYS A 408 -8.88 8.05 -32.76
C CYS A 408 -10.14 8.21 -33.61
N ASP A 409 -11.30 8.39 -32.98
CA ASP A 409 -12.50 8.72 -33.75
C ASP A 409 -12.37 10.09 -34.43
N ALA A 410 -12.45 10.11 -35.75
CA ALA A 410 -12.40 11.32 -36.55
C ALA A 410 -13.58 12.30 -36.30
N SER A 411 -14.58 11.89 -35.51
CA SER A 411 -15.69 12.77 -35.09
C SER A 411 -15.29 13.74 -33.98
N PHE A 412 -14.18 13.49 -33.25
CA PHE A 412 -13.61 14.46 -32.34
C PHE A 412 -12.71 15.44 -33.09
N ALA A 413 -13.18 16.68 -33.19
CA ALA A 413 -12.44 17.77 -33.84
C ALA A 413 -11.14 18.17 -33.09
N ASP A 414 -10.86 17.59 -31.95
CA ASP A 414 -9.69 17.85 -31.12
C ASP A 414 -8.74 16.65 -31.09
N PRO A 415 -7.57 16.76 -31.74
CA PRO A 415 -6.54 15.72 -31.68
C PRO A 415 -6.05 15.42 -30.28
N SER A 416 -6.32 16.26 -29.28
CA SER A 416 -5.91 16.05 -27.89
C SER A 416 -6.62 14.85 -27.24
N TYR A 417 -7.75 14.39 -27.76
CA TYR A 417 -8.43 13.18 -27.32
C TYR A 417 -7.78 11.89 -27.83
N CYS A 418 -6.82 12.01 -28.71
CA CYS A 418 -6.03 10.89 -29.22
C CYS A 418 -4.70 10.74 -28.47
N TYR A 419 -4.51 11.45 -27.40
CA TYR A 419 -3.24 11.48 -26.70
C TYR A 419 -3.06 10.24 -25.84
N ASP A 420 -2.00 9.58 -26.22
CA ASP A 420 -1.12 8.94 -25.30
C ASP A 420 -0.70 9.93 -24.20
N HIS A 421 -1.28 9.81 -23.05
CA HIS A 421 -0.69 10.36 -21.86
C HIS A 421 0.54 9.51 -21.56
N ASP A 422 1.72 9.94 -21.99
CA ASP A 422 3.10 9.65 -21.55
C ASP A 422 3.44 8.22 -21.06
N TYR A 423 2.68 7.20 -21.44
CA TYR A 423 2.91 5.81 -21.01
C TYR A 423 3.95 5.05 -21.83
N GLY A 424 4.74 5.76 -22.63
CA GLY A 424 5.92 5.19 -23.29
C GLY A 424 5.64 4.09 -24.33
N ILE A 425 4.39 3.82 -24.66
CA ILE A 425 4.03 2.96 -25.76
C ILE A 425 4.15 3.79 -27.04
N PRO A 426 4.99 3.43 -28.00
CA PRO A 426 5.14 4.19 -29.22
C PRO A 426 3.80 4.19 -29.96
N GLY A 427 3.04 5.27 -29.83
CA GLY A 427 1.78 5.47 -30.51
C GLY A 427 2.02 5.54 -32.02
N ARG A 428 1.51 4.60 -32.76
CA ARG A 428 1.30 4.72 -34.18
C ARG A 428 -0.17 5.06 -34.40
N PHE A 429 -0.45 6.33 -34.66
CA PHE A 429 -1.79 6.79 -34.98
C PHE A 429 -2.09 6.48 -36.42
N ASP A 430 -2.80 5.41 -36.71
CA ASP A 430 -3.43 5.21 -38.00
C ASP A 430 -4.88 5.75 -37.93
N ILE A 431 -5.04 7.01 -38.34
CA ILE A 431 -6.33 7.74 -38.31
C ILE A 431 -7.40 7.09 -39.21
N PHE A 432 -7.08 6.08 -40.02
CA PHE A 432 -7.95 5.48 -41.03
C PHE A 432 -7.82 3.97 -41.18
N GLY A 433 -7.37 3.25 -40.17
CA GLY A 433 -7.28 1.78 -40.22
C GLY A 433 -8.60 1.10 -39.82
N PRO A 434 -8.92 -0.06 -40.35
CA PRO A 434 -10.20 -0.76 -40.10
C PRO A 434 -10.28 -1.47 -38.75
N ALA A 435 -9.28 -1.46 -37.89
CA ALA A 435 -9.30 -2.16 -36.60
C ALA A 435 -8.85 -1.26 -35.46
N ALA A 436 -9.74 -1.05 -34.51
CA ALA A 436 -9.44 -0.43 -33.25
C ALA A 436 -8.93 -1.49 -32.28
N ASP A 437 -7.63 -1.47 -31.95
CA ASP A 437 -7.06 -2.40 -30.98
C ASP A 437 -7.38 -2.02 -29.53
N VAL A 438 -7.94 -0.82 -29.28
CA VAL A 438 -8.44 -0.41 -27.96
C VAL A 438 -9.85 -0.93 -27.77
N ASP A 439 -10.03 -1.85 -26.84
CA ASP A 439 -11.33 -2.41 -26.49
C ASP A 439 -12.07 -1.52 -25.49
N PHE A 440 -11.36 -1.01 -24.49
CA PHE A 440 -11.89 -0.03 -23.56
C PHE A 440 -10.80 0.82 -22.92
N PHE A 441 -11.18 2.00 -22.41
CA PHE A 441 -10.35 2.73 -21.47
C PHE A 441 -11.18 3.39 -20.38
N THR A 442 -10.54 3.60 -19.23
CA THR A 442 -11.08 4.38 -18.12
C THR A 442 -9.99 5.28 -17.59
N ASP A 443 -10.24 6.57 -17.59
CA ASP A 443 -9.45 7.58 -16.88
C ASP A 443 -10.29 8.10 -15.74
N ALA A 444 -9.83 7.92 -14.52
CA ALA A 444 -10.55 8.32 -13.32
C ALA A 444 -9.62 9.12 -12.40
N PHE A 445 -10.09 10.28 -11.95
CA PHE A 445 -9.39 11.20 -11.07
C PHE A 445 -10.22 11.40 -9.78
N PRO A 446 -10.31 10.36 -8.92
CA PRO A 446 -11.00 10.50 -7.66
C PRO A 446 -10.17 11.29 -6.65
N TYR A 447 -10.86 12.14 -5.88
CA TYR A 447 -10.26 12.86 -4.77
C TYR A 447 -11.12 12.76 -3.52
N ARG A 448 -10.50 12.92 -2.37
CA ARG A 448 -11.17 12.97 -1.08
C ARG A 448 -10.46 13.92 -0.13
N GLU A 449 -11.18 14.91 0.37
CA GLU A 449 -10.78 15.72 1.50
C GLU A 449 -11.54 15.29 2.75
N SER A 450 -10.88 15.23 3.90
CA SER A 450 -11.50 14.85 5.18
C SER A 450 -11.03 15.78 6.27
N LEU A 451 -11.96 16.36 7.00
CA LEU A 451 -11.71 17.13 8.22
C LEU A 451 -12.49 16.50 9.37
N SER A 452 -11.83 16.24 10.48
CA SER A 452 -12.47 15.63 11.63
C SER A 452 -11.99 16.23 12.94
N VAL A 453 -12.89 16.24 13.92
CA VAL A 453 -12.56 16.52 15.32
C VAL A 453 -13.12 15.39 16.18
N TYR A 454 -12.38 15.00 17.21
CA TYR A 454 -12.77 13.87 18.04
C TYR A 454 -12.35 14.04 19.50
N ALA A 455 -13.04 13.35 20.38
CA ALA A 455 -12.70 13.25 21.78
C ALA A 455 -13.02 11.86 22.30
N GLN A 456 -12.17 11.35 23.16
CA GLN A 456 -12.40 10.13 23.94
C GLN A 456 -12.11 10.39 25.41
N THR A 457 -12.93 9.82 26.27
CA THR A 457 -12.74 9.90 27.73
C THR A 457 -12.87 8.52 28.34
N THR A 458 -12.06 8.25 29.36
CA THR A 458 -12.17 7.06 30.21
C THR A 458 -12.40 7.54 31.64
N TYR A 459 -13.62 7.32 32.16
CA TYR A 459 -13.96 7.68 33.52
C TYR A 459 -13.95 6.46 34.42
N SER A 460 -13.12 6.47 35.46
CA SER A 460 -12.98 5.40 36.44
C SER A 460 -13.91 5.65 37.63
N PHE A 461 -15.02 4.92 37.71
CA PHE A 461 -15.92 4.97 38.89
C PHE A 461 -15.32 4.25 40.10
N SER A 462 -14.55 3.19 39.82
CA SER A 462 -13.82 2.41 40.83
C SER A 462 -12.65 1.70 40.12
N ASP A 463 -11.78 1.03 40.87
CA ASP A 463 -10.65 0.24 40.33
C ASP A 463 -11.10 -0.89 39.36
N THR A 464 -12.35 -1.30 39.45
CA THR A 464 -12.91 -2.41 38.65
C THR A 464 -13.95 -1.99 37.62
N PHE A 465 -14.41 -0.72 37.64
CA PHE A 465 -15.42 -0.24 36.70
C PHE A 465 -15.03 1.07 36.06
N ARG A 466 -14.84 1.05 34.76
CA ARG A 466 -14.49 2.21 33.92
C ARG A 466 -15.51 2.34 32.79
N LEU A 467 -15.80 3.56 32.41
CA LEU A 467 -16.63 3.91 31.25
C LEU A 467 -15.77 4.64 30.22
N VAL A 468 -15.64 4.03 29.05
CA VAL A 468 -15.01 4.67 27.88
C VAL A 468 -16.10 5.29 27.03
N SER A 469 -15.98 6.56 26.69
CA SER A 469 -16.91 7.29 25.85
C SER A 469 -16.14 8.05 24.78
N GLY A 470 -16.59 7.98 23.54
CA GLY A 470 -15.91 8.66 22.44
C GLY A 470 -16.91 9.27 21.46
N LEU A 471 -16.54 10.38 20.90
CA LEU A 471 -17.28 11.10 19.84
C LEU A 471 -16.33 11.58 18.78
N ARG A 472 -16.71 11.43 17.52
CA ARG A 472 -16.03 12.01 16.34
C ARG A 472 -17.06 12.67 15.44
N TYR A 473 -16.75 13.87 15.01
CA TYR A 473 -17.42 14.53 13.91
C TYR A 473 -16.47 14.55 12.72
N SER A 474 -16.95 14.17 11.55
CA SER A 474 -16.17 14.18 10.32
C SER A 474 -16.99 14.84 9.22
N GLU A 475 -16.32 15.64 8.41
CA GLU A 475 -16.80 16.19 7.16
C GLU A 475 -15.91 15.69 6.04
N ASP A 476 -16.48 14.93 5.11
CA ASP A 476 -15.78 14.35 3.99
C ASP A 476 -16.34 14.94 2.68
N THR A 477 -15.45 15.48 1.87
CA THR A 477 -15.75 15.86 0.48
C THR A 477 -15.09 14.86 -0.44
N PHE A 478 -15.84 14.31 -1.37
CA PHE A 478 -15.27 13.42 -2.38
C PHE A 478 -15.88 13.70 -3.74
N GLY A 479 -15.10 13.41 -4.77
CA GLY A 479 -15.54 13.54 -6.14
C GLY A 479 -14.65 12.73 -7.07
N THR A 480 -15.03 12.67 -8.32
CA THR A 480 -14.21 12.06 -9.37
C THR A 480 -14.60 12.64 -10.72
N ASP A 481 -13.61 12.92 -11.54
CA ASP A 481 -13.79 13.07 -12.98
C ASP A 481 -13.48 11.72 -13.63
N VAL A 482 -14.40 11.21 -14.45
CA VAL A 482 -14.24 9.90 -15.12
C VAL A 482 -14.52 10.05 -16.59
N THR A 483 -13.62 9.58 -17.42
CA THR A 483 -13.82 9.39 -18.86
C THR A 483 -13.73 7.91 -19.16
N ASN A 484 -14.78 7.34 -19.76
CA ASN A 484 -14.83 5.95 -20.17
C ASN A 484 -15.07 5.86 -21.67
N PHE A 485 -14.41 4.90 -22.29
CA PHE A 485 -14.63 4.48 -23.64
C PHE A 485 -14.83 2.95 -23.66
N LEU A 486 -15.77 2.51 -24.46
CA LEU A 486 -15.97 1.08 -24.76
C LEU A 486 -16.16 0.95 -26.26
N ASN A 487 -15.33 0.14 -26.89
CA ASN A 487 -15.51 -0.19 -28.29
C ASN A 487 -16.68 -1.16 -28.43
N THR A 488 -17.76 -0.69 -29.07
CA THR A 488 -18.97 -1.48 -29.27
C THR A 488 -18.98 -2.26 -30.61
N GLU A 489 -17.94 -2.14 -31.41
CA GLU A 489 -17.82 -2.96 -32.65
C GLU A 489 -17.78 -4.45 -32.34
N THR A 490 -17.30 -4.82 -31.17
CA THR A 490 -17.31 -6.19 -30.66
C THR A 490 -18.72 -6.76 -30.43
N PHE A 491 -19.76 -5.93 -30.46
CA PHE A 491 -21.14 -6.34 -30.21
C PHE A 491 -22.00 -6.45 -31.45
N VAL A 492 -21.48 -6.19 -32.65
CA VAL A 492 -22.31 -6.07 -33.84
C VAL A 492 -21.91 -7.09 -34.88
N ALA A 493 -22.89 -7.84 -35.35
CA ALA A 493 -22.77 -8.69 -36.54
C ALA A 493 -22.35 -7.86 -37.76
N GLU A 494 -21.53 -8.48 -38.65
CA GLU A 494 -21.01 -7.88 -39.86
C GLU A 494 -21.91 -6.76 -40.47
N GLY A 495 -21.40 -5.54 -40.46
CA GLY A 495 -21.96 -4.45 -41.27
C GLY A 495 -22.45 -3.19 -40.55
N THR A 496 -22.35 -3.06 -39.24
CA THR A 496 -22.73 -1.83 -38.54
C THR A 496 -21.74 -1.43 -37.42
N THR A 497 -21.04 -0.34 -37.60
CA THR A 497 -20.17 0.29 -36.61
C THR A 497 -20.99 1.16 -35.62
N ALA A 498 -20.92 0.87 -34.35
CA ALA A 498 -21.49 1.74 -33.31
C ALA A 498 -20.44 1.98 -32.20
N VAL A 499 -20.05 3.24 -32.04
CA VAL A 499 -19.19 3.68 -30.93
C VAL A 499 -20.07 4.40 -29.91
N SER A 500 -20.00 3.98 -28.65
CA SER A 500 -20.74 4.62 -27.56
C SER A 500 -19.76 5.30 -26.59
N TYR A 501 -19.98 6.60 -26.38
CA TYR A 501 -19.22 7.40 -25.41
C TYR A 501 -20.11 7.75 -24.24
N THR A 502 -19.61 7.57 -23.02
CA THR A 502 -20.23 8.11 -21.80
C THR A 502 -19.26 9.04 -21.09
N HIS A 503 -19.59 10.34 -21.07
CA HIS A 503 -18.96 11.31 -20.17
C HIS A 503 -19.79 11.40 -18.91
N LEU A 504 -19.23 11.01 -17.78
CA LEU A 504 -19.83 11.18 -16.46
C LEU A 504 -18.96 12.13 -15.64
N ARG A 505 -19.45 13.37 -15.42
CA ARG A 505 -18.94 14.22 -14.36
C ARG A 505 -19.90 14.07 -13.17
N ALA A 506 -19.43 13.50 -12.09
CA ALA A 506 -20.18 13.46 -10.85
C ALA A 506 -19.52 14.39 -9.83
N HIS A 507 -20.11 15.57 -9.63
CA HIS A 507 -19.84 16.40 -8.45
C HIS A 507 -20.94 16.09 -7.43
N GLU A 508 -20.64 15.32 -6.41
CA GLU A 508 -21.52 15.19 -5.25
C GLU A 508 -20.82 15.73 -4.00
N THR A 509 -21.29 16.87 -3.52
CA THR A 509 -21.06 17.31 -2.14
C THR A 509 -22.30 16.93 -1.35
N ARG A 510 -22.21 15.93 -0.47
CA ARG A 510 -23.22 15.65 0.54
C ARG A 510 -22.61 15.78 1.93
N PRO A 511 -23.10 16.72 2.77
CA PRO A 511 -22.83 16.64 4.20
C PRO A 511 -23.62 15.46 4.78
N TYR A 512 -22.95 14.59 5.50
CA TYR A 512 -23.55 13.54 6.34
C TYR A 512 -23.53 13.98 7.80
#